data_09815d5facae469268fd61907a18d4c3
#
_entry.id   09815d5facae469268fd61907a18d4c3
#
_cell.length_a   1.000
_cell.length_b   1.000
_cell.length_c   1.000
_cell.angle_alpha   90.00
_cell.angle_beta   90.00
_cell.angle_gamma   90.00
#
_symmetry.space_group_name_H-M   'P 1'
#
loop_
_entity.id
_entity.type
_entity.pdbx_description
1 polymer ?
#
loop_
_entity_poly.entity_id
_entity_poly.type
_entity_poly.pdbx_seq_one_letter_code
_entity_poly.pdbx_strand_id
1 'polypeptide(L)'
;MKRVPLRVEPFSTYLERRRKGPIFPVIVAGETVYVSGLPPFDPVTGDVKRLAFDQQSEIVLEQMKQCVEAAGSSLDRVVKCNVYCTPEPSHFATFNEIYARYFPIDSPARIFVNVWPGPFDIEIDCVAVI
;
A
#
# COMPACT_ATOMS: atom_id res chain seq x y z
N MET A 1 0.29 -26.03 0.67
CA MET A 1 0.96 -24.81 0.20
C MET A 1 1.37 -23.97 1.41
N LYS A 2 2.63 -23.63 1.48
CA LYS A 2 3.13 -22.79 2.58
C LYS A 2 2.92 -21.32 2.28
N ARG A 3 2.65 -20.55 3.32
CA ARG A 3 2.75 -19.09 3.26
C ARG A 3 4.16 -18.68 3.68
N VAL A 4 4.76 -17.79 2.94
CA VAL A 4 6.13 -17.32 3.19
C VAL A 4 6.07 -15.82 3.51
N PRO A 5 6.31 -15.43 4.77
CA PRO A 5 6.40 -14.02 5.11
C PRO A 5 7.72 -13.44 4.64
N LEU A 6 7.67 -12.23 4.10
CA LEU A 6 8.86 -11.52 3.63
C LEU A 6 9.06 -10.24 4.43
N ARG A 7 10.31 -10.03 4.83
CA ARG A 7 10.72 -8.72 5.32
C ARG A 7 11.00 -7.83 4.11
N VAL A 8 10.51 -6.62 4.16
CA VAL A 8 10.77 -5.59 3.14
C VAL A 8 11.18 -4.33 3.88
N GLU A 9 12.46 -3.99 3.83
CA GLU A 9 12.96 -2.80 4.50
C GLU A 9 12.83 -1.57 3.61
N PRO A 10 12.55 -0.40 4.19
CA PRO A 10 12.50 -0.15 5.64
C PRO A 10 11.15 -0.42 6.29
N PHE A 11 10.16 -0.88 5.53
CA PHE A 11 8.77 -0.99 5.99
C PHE A 11 8.60 -1.98 7.14
N SER A 12 9.33 -3.09 7.12
CA SER A 12 9.29 -4.06 8.21
C SER A 12 9.70 -3.43 9.53
N THR A 13 10.77 -2.68 9.54
CA THR A 13 11.23 -1.96 10.73
C THR A 13 10.22 -0.91 11.18
N TYR A 14 9.66 -0.14 10.25
CA TYR A 14 8.68 0.88 10.57
C TYR A 14 7.39 0.28 11.15
N LEU A 15 6.94 -0.83 10.57
CA LEU A 15 5.75 -1.53 11.05
C LEU A 15 5.94 -2.09 12.46
N GLU A 16 7.06 -2.73 12.72
CA GLU A 16 7.37 -3.30 14.03
C GLU A 16 7.43 -2.23 15.10
N ARG A 17 8.04 -1.10 14.77
CA ARG A 17 8.14 0.04 15.67
C ARG A 17 6.76 0.62 16.00
N ARG A 18 5.91 0.74 14.98
CA ARG A 18 4.57 1.31 15.11
C ARG A 18 3.60 0.37 15.82
N ARG A 19 3.63 -0.92 15.50
CA ARG A 19 2.67 -1.92 16.01
C ARG A 19 3.17 -2.65 17.26
N LYS A 20 4.43 -2.50 17.59
CA LYS A 20 5.08 -3.15 18.73
C LYS A 20 4.93 -4.67 18.71
N GLY A 21 5.02 -5.26 17.52
CA GLY A 21 4.90 -6.69 17.34
C GLY A 21 5.22 -7.12 15.92
N PRO A 22 5.32 -8.44 15.68
CA PRO A 22 5.65 -8.93 14.35
C PRO A 22 4.48 -8.70 13.40
N ILE A 23 4.78 -8.01 12.31
CA ILE A 23 3.86 -7.84 11.20
C ILE A 23 4.69 -7.79 9.91
N PHE A 24 4.27 -8.54 8.91
CA PHE A 24 4.99 -8.61 7.64
C PHE A 24 4.27 -7.78 6.59
N PRO A 25 5.01 -6.98 5.82
CA PRO A 25 4.41 -6.25 4.72
C PRO A 25 3.95 -7.15 3.58
N VAL A 26 4.54 -8.34 3.43
CA VAL A 26 4.25 -9.24 2.31
C VAL A 26 4.17 -10.69 2.79
N ILE A 27 3.16 -11.41 2.28
CA ILE A 27 3.08 -12.87 2.37
C ILE A 27 3.00 -13.42 0.94
N VAL A 28 3.83 -14.41 0.64
CA VAL A 28 3.73 -15.14 -0.62
C VAL A 28 3.16 -16.52 -0.33
N ALA A 29 2.14 -16.92 -1.06
CA ALA A 29 1.53 -18.24 -0.97
C ALA A 29 1.38 -18.79 -2.39
N GLY A 30 2.21 -19.76 -2.76
CA GLY A 30 2.26 -20.25 -4.14
C GLY A 30 2.67 -19.13 -5.09
N GLU A 31 1.81 -18.83 -6.04
CA GLU A 31 2.04 -17.75 -7.02
C GLU A 31 1.28 -16.47 -6.65
N THR A 32 0.69 -16.41 -5.45
CA THR A 32 -0.07 -15.25 -5.01
C THR A 32 0.72 -14.46 -3.98
N VAL A 33 0.70 -13.14 -4.13
CA VAL A 33 1.38 -12.18 -3.26
C VAL A 33 0.31 -11.34 -2.57
N TYR A 34 0.36 -11.31 -1.25
CA TYR A 34 -0.52 -10.48 -0.43
C TYR A 34 0.31 -9.37 0.20
N VAL A 35 -0.07 -8.14 -0.07
CA VAL A 35 0.61 -6.97 0.48
C VAL A 35 -0.28 -6.35 1.55
N SER A 36 0.29 -6.17 2.74
CA SER A 36 -0.41 -5.56 3.87
C SER A 36 -0.75 -4.11 3.59
N GLY A 37 -1.81 -3.63 4.22
CA GLY A 37 -2.08 -2.21 4.27
C GLY A 37 -0.98 -1.48 5.03
N LEU A 38 -0.25 -0.61 4.34
CA LEU A 38 0.78 0.22 4.93
C LEU A 38 0.30 1.65 5.01
N PRO A 39 0.44 2.29 6.17
CA PRO A 39 0.20 3.73 6.24
C PRO A 39 1.30 4.47 5.47
N PRO A 40 1.08 5.74 5.09
CA PRO A 40 2.11 6.51 4.41
C PRO A 40 3.22 6.88 5.40
N PHE A 41 4.32 6.15 5.34
CA PHE A 41 5.51 6.46 6.15
C PHE A 41 6.25 7.65 5.56
N ASP A 42 6.65 8.60 6.41
CA ASP A 42 7.54 9.67 5.98
C ASP A 42 8.82 9.05 5.42
N PRO A 43 9.20 9.35 4.16
CA PRO A 43 10.35 8.70 3.54
C PRO A 43 11.69 8.97 4.23
N VAL A 44 11.78 10.03 5.02
CA VAL A 44 13.01 10.42 5.71
C VAL A 44 13.06 9.81 7.11
N THR A 45 11.96 9.92 7.87
CA THR A 45 11.94 9.56 9.29
C THR A 45 11.29 8.22 9.57
N GLY A 46 10.42 7.72 8.68
CA GLY A 46 9.60 6.54 8.91
C GLY A 46 8.42 6.78 9.84
N ASP A 47 8.19 8.02 10.24
CA ASP A 47 7.03 8.36 11.06
C ASP A 47 5.76 8.41 10.24
N VAL A 48 4.63 8.16 10.90
CA VAL A 48 3.31 8.36 10.29
C VAL A 48 2.78 9.69 10.78
N LYS A 49 2.66 10.63 9.86
CA LYS A 49 2.12 11.96 10.15
C LYS A 49 1.31 12.45 8.95
N ARG A 50 0.45 13.42 9.18
CA ARG A 50 -0.38 13.94 8.12
C ARG A 50 0.42 14.86 7.21
N LEU A 51 0.78 14.35 6.05
CA LEU A 51 1.34 15.11 4.96
C LEU A 51 0.21 15.57 4.03
N ALA A 52 0.52 16.35 3.01
CA ALA A 52 -0.46 16.68 1.98
C ALA A 52 -1.04 15.40 1.37
N PHE A 53 -2.31 15.40 1.01
CA PHE A 53 -2.99 14.19 0.56
C PHE A 53 -2.37 13.60 -0.70
N ASP A 54 -1.96 14.43 -1.65
CA ASP A 54 -1.27 13.98 -2.86
C ASP A 54 0.05 13.29 -2.54
N GLN A 55 0.80 13.81 -1.58
CA GLN A 55 2.04 13.18 -1.10
C GLN A 55 1.75 11.83 -0.45
N GLN A 56 0.74 11.75 0.40
CA GLN A 56 0.35 10.49 1.03
C GLN A 56 -0.02 9.45 -0.03
N SER A 57 -0.77 9.86 -1.06
CA SER A 57 -1.20 8.98 -2.14
C SER A 57 -0.01 8.42 -2.92
N GLU A 58 0.96 9.25 -3.25
CA GLU A 58 2.17 8.78 -3.92
C GLU A 58 2.99 7.84 -3.02
N ILE A 59 3.11 8.17 -1.74
CA ILE A 59 3.85 7.33 -0.80
C ILE A 59 3.24 5.94 -0.70
N VAL A 60 1.93 5.80 -0.51
CA VAL A 60 1.32 4.47 -0.34
C VAL A 60 1.41 3.65 -1.63
N LEU A 61 1.28 4.26 -2.79
CA LEU A 61 1.43 3.56 -4.07
C LEU A 61 2.88 3.14 -4.32
N GLU A 62 3.84 3.99 -4.00
CA GLU A 62 5.26 3.65 -4.13
C GLU A 62 5.66 2.54 -3.17
N GLN A 63 5.18 2.59 -1.93
CA GLN A 63 5.41 1.52 -0.96
C GLN A 63 4.84 0.17 -1.45
N MET A 64 3.63 0.19 -1.98
CA MET A 64 3.00 -1.01 -2.55
C MET A 64 3.82 -1.56 -3.72
N LYS A 65 4.28 -0.69 -4.60
CA LYS A 65 5.16 -1.08 -5.71
C LYS A 65 6.42 -1.79 -5.22
N GLN A 66 7.09 -1.21 -4.24
CA GLN A 66 8.30 -1.81 -3.67
C GLN A 66 8.01 -3.17 -3.03
N CYS A 67 6.87 -3.32 -2.38
CA CYS A 67 6.48 -4.59 -1.77
C CYS A 67 6.22 -5.68 -2.81
N VAL A 68 5.48 -5.39 -3.88
CA VAL A 68 5.24 -6.40 -4.92
C VAL A 68 6.51 -6.77 -5.65
N GLU A 69 7.40 -5.81 -5.89
CA GLU A 69 8.69 -6.07 -6.53
C GLU A 69 9.61 -6.94 -5.65
N ALA A 70 9.62 -6.70 -4.34
CA ALA A 70 10.37 -7.52 -3.39
C ALA A 70 9.90 -8.97 -3.38
N ALA A 71 8.66 -9.22 -3.72
CA ALA A 71 8.09 -10.57 -3.81
C ALA A 71 8.30 -11.24 -5.17
N GLY A 72 8.95 -10.58 -6.10
CA GLY A 72 9.15 -11.09 -7.46
C GLY A 72 7.99 -10.83 -8.41
N SER A 73 7.08 -9.93 -8.03
CA SER A 73 5.97 -9.51 -8.87
C SER A 73 6.20 -8.10 -9.42
N SER A 74 5.17 -7.43 -9.91
CA SER A 74 5.24 -6.09 -10.46
C SER A 74 3.84 -5.46 -10.47
N LEU A 75 3.75 -4.16 -10.68
CA LEU A 75 2.47 -3.46 -10.67
C LEU A 75 1.48 -3.98 -11.72
N ASP A 76 1.97 -4.38 -12.90
CA ASP A 76 1.12 -4.93 -13.95
C ASP A 76 0.58 -6.33 -13.62
N ARG A 77 1.02 -6.93 -12.55
CA ARG A 77 0.54 -8.21 -12.03
C ARG A 77 -0.31 -8.08 -10.78
N VAL A 78 -0.60 -6.87 -10.35
CA VAL A 78 -1.55 -6.62 -9.28
C VAL A 78 -2.95 -6.90 -9.80
N VAL A 79 -3.70 -7.74 -9.10
CA VAL A 79 -5.04 -8.15 -9.54
C VAL A 79 -6.15 -7.48 -8.75
N LYS A 80 -5.87 -7.03 -7.54
CA LYS A 80 -6.85 -6.38 -6.67
C LYS A 80 -6.18 -5.35 -5.76
N CYS A 81 -6.77 -4.16 -5.69
CA CYS A 81 -6.41 -3.14 -4.70
C CYS A 81 -7.60 -2.84 -3.80
N ASN A 82 -7.34 -2.67 -2.51
CA ASN A 82 -8.29 -2.15 -1.55
C ASN A 82 -7.77 -0.81 -1.06
N VAL A 83 -8.56 0.24 -1.27
CA VAL A 83 -8.18 1.61 -0.91
C VAL A 83 -9.08 2.10 0.20
N TYR A 84 -8.46 2.56 1.29
CA TYR A 84 -9.14 3.07 2.47
C TYR A 84 -8.78 4.54 2.61
N CYS A 85 -9.77 5.42 2.58
CA CYS A 85 -9.54 6.85 2.50
C CYS A 85 -10.49 7.63 3.39
N THR A 86 -10.03 8.69 4.00
CA THR A 86 -10.89 9.58 4.77
C THR A 86 -11.88 10.30 3.85
N PRO A 87 -13.10 10.62 4.33
CA PRO A 87 -14.21 11.07 3.48
C PRO A 87 -14.16 12.56 3.10
N GLU A 88 -13.02 13.04 2.64
CA GLU A 88 -12.90 14.38 2.06
C GLU A 88 -13.28 14.31 0.58
N PRO A 89 -14.23 15.13 0.10
CA PRO A 89 -14.75 15.02 -1.28
C PRO A 89 -13.68 15.09 -2.38
N SER A 90 -12.62 15.87 -2.18
CA SER A 90 -11.57 16.01 -3.19
C SER A 90 -10.61 14.81 -3.24
N HIS A 91 -10.59 13.96 -2.23
CA HIS A 91 -9.61 12.86 -2.12
C HIS A 91 -9.78 11.84 -3.24
N PHE A 92 -11.01 11.49 -3.59
CA PHE A 92 -11.28 10.50 -4.62
C PHE A 92 -10.67 10.92 -5.97
N ALA A 93 -10.90 12.15 -6.40
CA ALA A 93 -10.39 12.64 -7.68
C ALA A 93 -8.85 12.76 -7.65
N THR A 94 -8.28 13.29 -6.58
CA THR A 94 -6.84 13.45 -6.43
C THR A 94 -6.14 12.10 -6.45
N PHE A 95 -6.66 11.14 -5.68
CA PHE A 95 -6.07 9.81 -5.65
C PHE A 95 -6.16 9.13 -7.01
N ASN A 96 -7.30 9.21 -7.69
CA ASN A 96 -7.50 8.58 -9.00
C ASN A 96 -6.53 9.10 -10.05
N GLU A 97 -6.20 10.38 -10.02
CA GLU A 97 -5.24 10.97 -10.94
C GLU A 97 -3.85 10.37 -10.73
N ILE A 98 -3.43 10.21 -9.48
CA ILE A 98 -2.13 9.62 -9.13
C ILE A 98 -2.13 8.12 -9.43
N TYR A 99 -3.20 7.42 -9.05
CA TYR A 99 -3.39 5.99 -9.29
C TYR A 99 -3.24 5.64 -10.77
N ALA A 100 -3.79 6.47 -11.66
CA ALA A 100 -3.70 6.25 -13.10
C ALA A 100 -2.27 6.29 -13.63
N ARG A 101 -1.38 6.99 -12.95
CA ARG A 101 0.04 7.01 -13.32
C ARG A 101 0.75 5.70 -12.98
N TYR A 102 0.33 5.04 -11.90
CA TYR A 102 0.87 3.73 -11.50
C TYR A 102 0.23 2.59 -12.28
N PHE A 103 -1.01 2.73 -12.71
CA PHE A 103 -1.75 1.73 -13.47
C PHE A 103 -2.31 2.34 -14.75
N PRO A 104 -1.44 2.65 -15.74
CA PRO A 104 -1.88 3.32 -16.97
C PRO A 104 -2.66 2.42 -17.92
N ILE A 105 -2.50 1.10 -17.82
CA ILE A 105 -3.12 0.12 -18.71
C ILE A 105 -3.68 -1.02 -17.86
N ASP A 106 -4.92 -1.41 -18.15
CA ASP A 106 -5.56 -2.57 -17.50
C ASP A 106 -5.42 -2.53 -15.98
N SER A 107 -5.91 -1.48 -15.36
CA SER A 107 -5.83 -1.32 -13.90
C SER A 107 -6.54 -2.48 -13.18
N PRO A 108 -6.06 -2.85 -11.97
CA PRO A 108 -6.62 -3.99 -11.25
C PRO A 108 -8.06 -3.73 -10.78
N ALA A 109 -8.75 -4.81 -10.41
CA ALA A 109 -10.00 -4.68 -9.68
C ALA A 109 -9.77 -3.88 -8.41
N ARG A 110 -10.72 -3.04 -8.00
CA ARG A 110 -10.50 -2.13 -6.89
C ARG A 110 -11.78 -1.89 -6.10
N ILE A 111 -11.61 -1.71 -4.79
CA ILE A 111 -12.61 -1.08 -3.94
C ILE A 111 -12.02 0.20 -3.36
N PHE A 112 -12.84 1.23 -3.21
CA PHE A 112 -12.47 2.49 -2.57
C PHE A 112 -13.52 2.77 -1.50
N VAL A 113 -13.11 2.71 -0.23
CA VAL A 113 -14.04 2.88 0.89
C VAL A 113 -13.60 4.01 1.80
N ASN A 114 -14.58 4.70 2.37
CA ASN A 114 -14.32 5.72 3.36
C ASN A 114 -14.11 5.10 4.74
N VAL A 115 -13.13 5.63 5.46
CA VAL A 115 -12.77 5.18 6.81
C VAL A 115 -12.72 6.38 7.76
N TRP A 116 -12.66 6.09 9.06
CA TRP A 116 -12.60 7.11 10.08
C TRP A 116 -11.29 7.90 9.98
N PRO A 117 -11.33 9.23 10.23
CA PRO A 117 -10.11 10.03 10.26
C PRO A 117 -9.14 9.52 11.33
N GLY A 118 -7.88 9.50 10.97
CA GLY A 118 -6.78 9.10 11.86
C GLY A 118 -5.58 10.01 11.63
N PRO A 119 -4.37 9.55 11.96
CA PRO A 119 -3.15 10.34 11.76
C PRO A 119 -2.75 10.49 10.30
N PHE A 120 -3.41 9.78 9.40
CA PHE A 120 -3.19 9.86 7.96
C PHE A 120 -4.53 9.67 7.23
N ASP A 121 -4.57 9.93 5.93
CA ASP A 121 -5.81 9.98 5.16
C ASP A 121 -6.03 8.80 4.24
N ILE A 122 -4.98 8.02 3.92
CA ILE A 122 -5.09 6.97 2.92
C ILE A 122 -4.18 5.78 3.25
N GLU A 123 -4.70 4.59 3.01
CA GLU A 123 -3.99 3.33 3.13
C GLU A 123 -4.43 2.42 2.00
N ILE A 124 -3.54 1.58 1.50
CA ILE A 124 -3.84 0.66 0.41
C ILE A 124 -3.22 -0.69 0.70
N ASP A 125 -3.96 -1.75 0.37
CA ASP A 125 -3.42 -3.11 0.30
C ASP A 125 -3.69 -3.69 -1.06
N CYS A 126 -3.02 -4.78 -1.41
CA CYS A 126 -3.24 -5.39 -2.70
C CYS A 126 -2.97 -6.89 -2.71
N VAL A 127 -3.46 -7.53 -3.76
CA VAL A 127 -3.13 -8.90 -4.12
C VAL A 127 -2.51 -8.87 -5.52
N ALA A 128 -1.39 -9.56 -5.66
CA ALA A 128 -0.70 -9.68 -6.96
C ALA A 128 -0.40 -11.15 -7.25
N VAL A 129 0.03 -11.43 -8.48
CA VAL A 129 0.51 -12.75 -8.88
C VAL A 129 1.94 -12.66 -9.38
N ILE A 130 2.66 -13.76 -9.25
CA ILE A 130 4.04 -13.85 -9.74
C ILE A 130 4.05 -14.34 -11.18
#